data_378d3796c9f8cb7a325f189e97d6d119
#
_entry.id   378d3796c9f8cb7a325f189e97d6d119
#
_cell.length_a   1.000
_cell.length_b   1.000
_cell.length_c   1.000
_cell.angle_alpha   90.00
_cell.angle_beta   90.00
_cell.angle_gamma   90.00
#
_symmetry.space_group_name_H-M   'P 1'
#
loop_
_entity.id
_entity.type
_entity.pdbx_description
1 polymer ?
#
loop_
_entity_poly.entity_id
_entity_poly.type
_entity_poly.pdbx_seq_one_letter_code
_entity_poly.pdbx_strand_id
1 'polypeptide(L)'
;MAHEHTHALWTVIFGGRVSAINISGQGGNVKVSKANFLTILAPYFFPFYTVVPLLYEPWLMPAAKNWNTALIGFTLSFHLVLTLFSMKQKQSDFKEVGKLFSLSFILCVNILVVAGIFAVVSPKYELLAFANEIGEVFRFISGK
;
A
#
# COMPACT_ATOMS: atom_id res chain seq x y z
N MET A 1 2.73 -1.21 15.17
CA MET A 1 4.16 -1.09 14.77
C MET A 1 4.34 -0.66 13.31
N ALA A 2 3.98 -1.49 12.29
CA ALA A 2 4.20 -1.09 10.88
C ALA A 2 3.54 0.24 10.51
N HIS A 3 2.35 0.50 10.99
CA HIS A 3 1.62 1.75 10.79
C HIS A 3 2.47 2.98 11.16
N GLU A 4 2.98 3.02 12.37
CA GLU A 4 3.79 4.14 12.88
C GLU A 4 5.13 4.29 12.14
N HIS A 5 5.76 3.16 11.78
CA HIS A 5 6.99 3.19 10.99
C HIS A 5 6.75 3.72 9.58
N THR A 6 5.58 3.43 9.01
CA THR A 6 5.22 3.98 7.69
C THR A 6 5.04 5.48 7.75
N HIS A 7 4.37 6.03 8.76
CA HIS A 7 4.31 7.49 8.97
C HIS A 7 5.71 8.10 9.10
N ALA A 8 6.59 7.49 9.89
CA ALA A 8 7.96 7.97 10.08
C ALA A 8 8.74 7.95 8.77
N LEU A 9 8.69 6.85 8.01
CA LEU A 9 9.37 6.69 6.72
C LEU A 9 8.92 7.78 5.74
N TRP A 10 7.60 7.94 5.55
CA TRP A 10 7.07 8.91 4.62
C TRP A 10 7.34 10.36 5.05
N THR A 11 7.37 10.64 6.36
CA THR A 11 7.80 11.93 6.88
C THR A 11 9.22 12.27 6.43
N VAL A 12 10.15 11.32 6.56
CA VAL A 12 11.55 11.51 6.13
C VAL A 12 11.65 11.69 4.62
N ILE A 13 10.91 10.89 3.82
CA ILE A 13 10.88 11.01 2.36
C ILE A 13 10.44 12.42 1.93
N PHE A 14 9.48 13.02 2.63
CA PHE A 14 9.01 14.39 2.36
C PHE A 14 9.84 15.49 3.06
N GLY A 15 11.05 15.16 3.54
CA GLY A 15 11.97 16.12 4.15
C GLY A 15 11.51 16.62 5.52
N GLY A 16 10.63 15.92 6.20
CA GLY A 16 10.25 16.16 7.58
C GLY A 16 11.21 15.50 8.57
N ARG A 17 11.05 15.83 9.85
CA ARG A 17 11.80 15.24 10.97
C ARG A 17 10.85 14.47 11.87
N VAL A 18 11.26 13.29 12.29
CA VAL A 18 10.54 12.47 13.27
C VAL A 18 11.15 12.76 14.64
N SER A 19 10.34 13.30 15.56
CA SER A 19 10.79 13.67 16.89
C SER A 19 10.60 12.56 17.92
N ALA A 20 9.53 11.77 17.80
CA ALA A 20 9.26 10.64 18.66
C ALA A 20 8.32 9.64 17.98
N ILE A 21 8.53 8.35 18.25
CA ILE A 21 7.61 7.27 17.90
C ILE A 21 7.22 6.61 19.22
N ASN A 22 5.95 6.72 19.59
CA ASN A 22 5.39 6.07 20.77
C ASN A 22 4.50 4.91 20.31
N ILE A 23 4.78 3.71 20.79
CA ILE A 23 4.02 2.51 20.49
C ILE A 23 3.53 1.92 21.81
N SER A 24 2.22 1.75 21.94
CA SER A 24 1.59 1.09 23.10
C SER A 24 0.66 -0.02 22.64
N GLY A 25 0.25 -0.90 23.56
CA GLY A 25 -0.72 -1.96 23.28
C GLY A 25 -2.12 -1.43 22.86
N GLN A 26 -2.41 -0.15 23.10
CA GLN A 26 -3.69 0.49 22.79
C GLN A 26 -3.62 1.44 21.58
N GLY A 27 -2.46 1.57 20.94
CA GLY A 27 -2.25 2.42 19.77
C GLY A 27 -0.85 3.00 19.69
N GLY A 28 -0.55 3.68 18.59
CA GLY A 28 0.71 4.37 18.36
C GLY A 28 0.51 5.85 18.03
N ASN A 29 1.57 6.60 18.15
CA ASN A 29 1.61 8.01 17.79
C ASN A 29 3.01 8.38 17.32
N VAL A 30 3.10 9.09 16.20
CA VAL A 30 4.36 9.60 15.66
C VAL A 30 4.32 11.13 15.69
N LYS A 31 5.29 11.74 16.38
CA LYS A 31 5.47 13.19 16.37
C LYS A 31 6.34 13.59 15.20
N VAL A 32 5.79 14.31 14.25
CA VAL A 32 6.44 14.74 13.02
C VAL A 32 6.46 16.27 12.90
N SER A 33 7.48 16.81 12.23
CA SER A 33 7.60 18.26 12.01
C SER A 33 6.74 18.76 10.85
N LYS A 34 6.41 17.89 9.89
CA LYS A 34 5.58 18.18 8.74
C LYS A 34 4.69 16.96 8.48
N ALA A 35 3.39 17.18 8.38
CA ALA A 35 2.43 16.19 7.94
C ALA A 35 1.74 16.74 6.68
N ASN A 36 1.65 15.91 5.65
CA ASN A 36 0.80 16.13 4.50
C ASN A 36 -0.13 14.93 4.33
N PHE A 37 -1.14 15.03 3.49
CA PHE A 37 -2.12 13.97 3.34
C PHE A 37 -1.49 12.62 2.91
N LEU A 38 -0.40 12.64 2.11
CA LEU A 38 0.33 11.43 1.73
C LEU A 38 1.01 10.77 2.93
N THR A 39 1.69 11.57 3.78
CA THR A 39 2.31 11.08 5.02
C THR A 39 1.26 10.50 5.98
N ILE A 40 0.12 11.19 6.11
CA ILE A 40 -0.98 10.77 6.99
C ILE A 40 -1.64 9.49 6.47
N LEU A 41 -1.85 9.35 5.18
CA LEU A 41 -2.54 8.20 4.60
C LEU A 41 -1.60 7.05 4.20
N ALA A 42 -0.27 7.25 4.26
CA ALA A 42 0.72 6.25 3.83
C ALA A 42 0.51 4.84 4.43
N PRO A 43 0.22 4.66 5.73
CA PRO A 43 0.03 3.33 6.31
C PRO A 43 -1.12 2.54 5.69
N TYR A 44 -2.08 3.22 5.07
CA TYR A 44 -3.27 2.60 4.50
C TYR A 44 -3.10 2.17 3.05
N PHE A 45 -2.09 2.68 2.34
CA PHE A 45 -1.86 2.33 0.93
C PHE A 45 -0.45 1.80 0.65
N PHE A 46 0.52 2.02 1.54
CA PHE A 46 1.89 1.58 1.33
C PHE A 46 2.14 0.21 1.96
N PRO A 47 2.33 -0.87 1.17
CA PRO A 47 2.48 -2.23 1.66
C PRO A 47 3.89 -2.47 2.20
N PHE A 48 4.22 -1.88 3.34
CA PHE A 48 5.56 -1.81 3.94
C PHE A 48 6.30 -3.16 3.92
N TYR A 49 5.63 -4.23 4.36
CA TYR A 49 6.24 -5.56 4.41
C TYR A 49 6.39 -6.22 3.04
N THR A 50 5.57 -5.85 2.06
CA THR A 50 5.62 -6.41 0.70
C THR A 50 6.77 -5.80 -0.11
N VAL A 51 7.18 -4.58 0.22
CA VAL A 51 8.30 -3.91 -0.45
C VAL A 51 9.59 -4.71 -0.30
N VAL A 52 9.82 -5.33 0.85
CA VAL A 52 11.05 -6.08 1.12
C VAL A 52 11.22 -7.25 0.13
N PRO A 53 10.30 -8.22 0.03
CA PRO A 53 10.43 -9.32 -0.94
C PRO A 53 10.38 -8.85 -2.40
N LEU A 54 9.71 -7.74 -2.72
CA LEU A 54 9.73 -7.17 -4.07
C LEU A 54 11.11 -6.63 -4.44
N LEU A 55 11.82 -5.99 -3.52
CA LEU A 55 13.12 -5.40 -3.79
C LEU A 55 14.18 -6.41 -4.18
N TYR A 56 14.20 -7.61 -3.58
CA TYR A 56 15.21 -8.63 -3.92
C TYR A 56 14.72 -9.69 -4.92
N GLU A 57 13.46 -9.62 -5.37
CA GLU A 57 12.91 -10.54 -6.38
C GLU A 57 13.81 -10.71 -7.63
N PRO A 58 14.40 -9.65 -8.23
CA PRO A 58 15.21 -9.77 -9.42
C PRO A 58 16.48 -10.62 -9.24
N TRP A 59 17.02 -10.69 -8.03
CA TRP A 59 18.28 -11.39 -7.72
C TRP A 59 18.09 -12.84 -7.24
N LEU A 60 16.83 -13.28 -7.10
CA LEU A 60 16.54 -14.64 -6.64
C LEU A 60 16.77 -15.68 -7.75
N MET A 61 17.33 -16.82 -7.34
CA MET A 61 17.41 -18.00 -8.19
C MET A 61 15.98 -18.50 -8.53
N PRO A 62 15.80 -19.13 -9.73
CA PRO A 62 14.47 -19.60 -10.17
C PRO A 62 13.76 -20.48 -9.15
N ALA A 63 14.47 -21.35 -8.45
CA ALA A 63 13.88 -22.22 -7.42
C ALA A 63 13.31 -21.46 -6.21
N ALA A 64 13.87 -20.28 -5.88
CA ALA A 64 13.42 -19.46 -4.77
C ALA A 64 12.28 -18.50 -5.15
N LYS A 65 12.09 -18.21 -6.44
CA LYS A 65 11.08 -17.26 -6.91
C LYS A 65 9.65 -17.63 -6.53
N ASN A 66 9.29 -18.92 -6.63
CA ASN A 66 7.95 -19.37 -6.26
C ASN A 66 7.66 -19.12 -4.77
N TRP A 67 8.63 -19.37 -3.90
CA TRP A 67 8.50 -19.09 -2.47
C TRP A 67 8.41 -17.58 -2.19
N ASN A 68 9.20 -16.77 -2.90
CA ASN A 68 9.14 -15.33 -2.79
C ASN A 68 7.80 -14.77 -3.29
N THR A 69 7.27 -15.28 -4.38
CA THR A 69 5.92 -14.94 -4.87
C THR A 69 4.85 -15.23 -3.83
N ALA A 70 4.92 -16.40 -3.18
CA ALA A 70 4.02 -16.73 -2.08
C ALA A 70 4.15 -15.77 -0.90
N LEU A 71 5.39 -15.37 -0.55
CA LEU A 71 5.68 -14.39 0.49
C LEU A 71 5.14 -13.00 0.14
N ILE A 72 5.30 -12.56 -1.11
CA ILE A 72 4.72 -11.32 -1.63
C ILE A 72 3.19 -11.33 -1.47
N GLY A 73 2.54 -12.41 -1.92
CA GLY A 73 1.09 -12.57 -1.80
C GLY A 73 0.62 -12.57 -0.34
N PHE A 74 1.34 -13.26 0.55
CA PHE A 74 1.05 -13.27 1.98
C PHE A 74 1.17 -11.88 2.61
N THR A 75 2.28 -11.19 2.39
CA THR A 75 2.53 -9.86 2.96
C THR A 75 1.59 -8.80 2.41
N LEU A 76 1.21 -8.90 1.12
CA LEU A 76 0.20 -8.03 0.50
C LEU A 76 -1.18 -8.26 1.10
N SER A 77 -1.59 -9.51 1.26
CA SER A 77 -2.86 -9.86 1.91
C SER A 77 -2.90 -9.35 3.34
N PHE A 78 -1.79 -9.50 4.08
CA PHE A 78 -1.65 -8.97 5.43
C PHE A 78 -1.80 -7.44 5.46
N HIS A 79 -1.18 -6.72 4.51
CA HIS A 79 -1.35 -5.27 4.37
C HIS A 79 -2.81 -4.88 4.17
N LEU A 80 -3.51 -5.53 3.23
CA LEU A 80 -4.91 -5.22 2.93
C LEU A 80 -5.83 -5.48 4.14
N VAL A 81 -5.63 -6.60 4.84
CA VAL A 81 -6.39 -6.93 6.06
C VAL A 81 -6.14 -5.90 7.16
N LEU A 82 -4.88 -5.52 7.40
CA LEU A 82 -4.56 -4.50 8.40
C LEU A 82 -5.12 -3.13 8.02
N THR A 83 -5.10 -2.77 6.74
CA THR A 83 -5.72 -1.54 6.24
C THR A 83 -7.21 -1.52 6.54
N LEU A 84 -7.93 -2.58 6.19
CA LEU A 84 -9.37 -2.70 6.47
C LEU A 84 -9.67 -2.66 7.98
N PHE A 85 -8.83 -3.30 8.78
CA PHE A 85 -8.96 -3.28 10.25
C PHE A 85 -8.75 -1.87 10.80
N SER A 86 -7.68 -1.18 10.37
CA SER A 86 -7.36 0.18 10.80
C SER A 86 -8.43 1.18 10.38
N MET A 87 -9.03 1.02 9.18
CA MET A 87 -10.13 1.88 8.71
C MET A 87 -11.41 1.76 9.55
N LYS A 88 -11.62 0.63 10.24
CA LYS A 88 -12.76 0.44 11.16
C LYS A 88 -12.56 1.13 12.50
N GLN A 89 -11.33 1.43 12.87
CA GLN A 89 -11.03 2.12 14.12
C GLN A 89 -11.25 3.64 13.98
N LYS A 90 -11.46 4.33 15.10
CA LYS A 90 -11.56 5.78 15.13
C LYS A 90 -10.15 6.39 15.02
N GLN A 91 -9.63 6.48 13.80
CA GLN A 91 -8.33 7.09 13.53
C GLN A 91 -8.45 8.61 13.38
N SER A 92 -7.48 9.34 13.95
CA SER A 92 -7.36 10.80 13.80
C SER A 92 -7.10 11.20 12.34
N ASP A 93 -6.39 10.36 11.60
CA ASP A 93 -5.95 10.56 10.23
C ASP A 93 -7.08 10.93 9.27
N PHE A 94 -8.22 10.23 9.40
CA PHE A 94 -9.42 10.52 8.59
C PHE A 94 -10.12 11.83 8.95
N LYS A 95 -9.90 12.35 10.18
CA LYS A 95 -10.43 13.64 10.56
C LYS A 95 -9.60 14.78 10.00
N GLU A 96 -8.28 14.61 9.94
CA GLU A 96 -7.35 15.63 9.44
C GLU A 96 -7.47 15.82 7.93
N VAL A 97 -7.61 14.74 7.17
CA VAL A 97 -7.61 14.77 5.69
C VAL A 97 -9.03 14.87 5.10
N GLY A 98 -10.03 14.46 5.87
CA GLY A 98 -11.42 14.32 5.42
C GLY A 98 -11.74 12.88 5.01
N LYS A 99 -12.81 12.34 5.61
CA LYS A 99 -13.15 10.91 5.53
C LYS A 99 -13.42 10.44 4.09
N LEU A 100 -14.23 11.15 3.33
CA LEU A 100 -14.61 10.75 1.97
C LEU A 100 -13.39 10.74 1.05
N PHE A 101 -12.61 11.81 1.08
CA PHE A 101 -11.36 11.90 0.30
C PHE A 101 -10.40 10.77 0.65
N SER A 102 -10.15 10.55 1.96
CA SER A 102 -9.25 9.49 2.43
C SER A 102 -9.67 8.11 1.93
N LEU A 103 -10.95 7.77 2.04
CA LEU A 103 -11.47 6.46 1.60
C LEU A 103 -11.30 6.27 0.10
N SER A 104 -11.67 7.26 -0.71
CA SER A 104 -11.54 7.21 -2.16
C SER A 104 -10.07 7.11 -2.58
N PHE A 105 -9.22 7.91 -1.98
CA PHE A 105 -7.77 7.91 -2.26
C PHE A 105 -7.13 6.57 -1.92
N ILE A 106 -7.38 6.05 -0.70
CA ILE A 106 -6.85 4.75 -0.24
C ILE A 106 -7.30 3.63 -1.17
N LEU A 107 -8.59 3.61 -1.55
CA LEU A 107 -9.11 2.59 -2.46
C LEU A 107 -8.41 2.64 -3.83
N CYS A 108 -8.36 3.81 -4.45
CA CYS A 108 -7.72 3.98 -5.77
C CYS A 108 -6.24 3.57 -5.73
N VAL A 109 -5.49 4.03 -4.73
CA VAL A 109 -4.06 3.71 -4.64
C VAL A 109 -3.83 2.24 -4.36
N ASN A 110 -4.63 1.59 -3.49
CA ASN A 110 -4.49 0.15 -3.27
C ASN A 110 -4.79 -0.68 -4.52
N ILE A 111 -5.77 -0.29 -5.34
CA ILE A 111 -6.02 -0.95 -6.64
C ILE A 111 -4.77 -0.84 -7.53
N LEU A 112 -4.16 0.33 -7.63
CA LEU A 112 -2.95 0.53 -8.42
C LEU A 112 -1.75 -0.24 -7.86
N VAL A 113 -1.59 -0.30 -6.54
CA VAL A 113 -0.53 -1.06 -5.87
C VAL A 113 -0.70 -2.55 -6.16
N VAL A 114 -1.90 -3.10 -5.99
CA VAL A 114 -2.19 -4.51 -6.27
C VAL A 114 -1.92 -4.82 -7.74
N ALA A 115 -2.44 -4.01 -8.67
CA ALA A 115 -2.22 -4.19 -10.11
C ALA A 115 -0.72 -4.13 -10.46
N GLY A 116 0.02 -3.17 -9.91
CA GLY A 116 1.47 -3.06 -10.12
C GLY A 116 2.25 -4.26 -9.59
N ILE A 117 1.91 -4.78 -8.41
CA ILE A 117 2.54 -5.98 -7.85
C ILE A 117 2.25 -7.20 -8.73
N PHE A 118 1.01 -7.37 -9.18
CA PHE A 118 0.65 -8.44 -10.12
C PHE A 118 1.44 -8.36 -11.43
N ALA A 119 1.59 -7.16 -11.99
CA ALA A 119 2.37 -6.95 -13.22
C ALA A 119 3.87 -7.34 -13.04
N VAL A 120 4.44 -7.09 -11.85
CA VAL A 120 5.85 -7.44 -11.56
C VAL A 120 6.02 -8.94 -11.32
N VAL A 121 5.09 -9.57 -10.61
CA VAL A 121 5.23 -10.95 -10.15
C VAL A 121 4.74 -11.97 -11.19
N SER A 122 3.86 -11.59 -12.09
CA SER A 122 3.28 -12.48 -13.10
C SER A 122 3.75 -12.14 -14.51
N PRO A 123 4.82 -12.80 -15.00
CA PRO A 123 5.35 -12.53 -16.33
C PRO A 123 4.41 -12.87 -17.49
N LYS A 124 3.28 -13.55 -17.22
CA LYS A 124 2.24 -13.85 -18.21
C LYS A 124 1.20 -12.73 -18.37
N TYR A 125 1.10 -11.84 -17.40
CA TYR A 125 0.21 -10.68 -17.46
C TYR A 125 1.04 -9.45 -17.77
N GLU A 126 1.33 -9.25 -19.05
CA GLU A 126 1.85 -7.96 -19.49
C GLU A 126 0.84 -6.88 -19.11
N LEU A 127 1.31 -5.75 -18.64
CA LEU A 127 0.48 -4.57 -18.31
C LEU A 127 -0.45 -4.19 -19.48
N LEU A 128 0.01 -4.44 -20.71
CA LEU A 128 -0.76 -4.28 -21.95
C LEU A 128 -1.95 -5.26 -22.06
N ALA A 129 -1.78 -6.52 -21.65
CA ALA A 129 -2.88 -7.48 -21.66
C ALA A 129 -3.99 -7.08 -20.68
N PHE A 130 -3.60 -6.66 -19.47
CA PHE A 130 -4.52 -6.13 -18.47
C PHE A 130 -5.24 -4.85 -18.95
N ALA A 131 -4.51 -3.92 -19.58
CA ALA A 131 -5.10 -2.71 -20.15
C ALA A 131 -6.09 -3.02 -21.29
N ASN A 132 -5.79 -4.02 -22.12
CA ASN A 132 -6.68 -4.49 -23.19
C ASN A 132 -7.96 -5.13 -22.62
N GLU A 133 -7.86 -5.96 -21.60
CA GLU A 133 -9.03 -6.56 -20.95
C GLU A 133 -9.94 -5.49 -20.31
N ILE A 134 -9.35 -4.49 -19.63
CA ILE A 134 -10.11 -3.34 -19.14
C ILE A 134 -10.78 -2.59 -20.29
N GLY A 135 -10.09 -2.39 -21.41
CA GLY A 135 -10.63 -1.76 -22.62
C GLY A 135 -11.83 -2.52 -23.17
N GLU A 136 -11.78 -3.85 -23.20
CA GLU A 136 -12.89 -4.70 -23.64
C GLU A 136 -14.11 -4.60 -22.70
N VAL A 137 -13.89 -4.58 -21.38
CA VAL A 137 -14.96 -4.37 -20.39
C VAL A 137 -15.62 -3.00 -20.61
N PHE A 138 -14.84 -1.96 -20.84
CA PHE A 138 -15.39 -0.61 -21.13
C PHE A 138 -16.19 -0.59 -22.44
N ARG A 139 -15.73 -1.27 -23.50
CA ARG A 139 -16.48 -1.39 -24.76
C ARG A 139 -17.79 -2.13 -24.54
N PHE A 140 -17.76 -3.24 -23.80
CA PHE A 140 -18.96 -3.99 -23.46
C PHE A 140 -19.99 -3.14 -22.70
N ILE A 141 -19.55 -2.38 -21.70
CA ILE A 141 -20.44 -1.50 -20.91
C ILE A 141 -20.96 -0.33 -21.76
N SER A 142 -20.14 0.22 -22.66
CA SER A 142 -20.53 1.36 -23.53
C SER A 142 -21.37 0.95 -24.73
N GLY A 143 -21.63 -0.35 -24.95
CA GLY A 143 -22.44 -0.86 -26.07
C GLY A 143 -21.83 -0.64 -27.45
N LYS A 144 -20.49 -0.48 -27.54
CA LYS A 144 -19.73 -0.30 -28.79
C LYS A 144 -18.87 -1.52 -29.06
#